data_eb41be7dea0ab0129439fdf3ee6bc0bf
#
_entry.id   eb41be7dea0ab0129439fdf3ee6bc0bf
#
_cell.length_a   1.000
_cell.length_b   1.000
_cell.length_c   1.000
_cell.angle_alpha   90.00
_cell.angle_beta   90.00
_cell.angle_gamma   90.00
#
_symmetry.space_group_name_H-M   'P 1'
#
loop_
_entity.id
_entity.type
_entity.pdbx_description
1 polymer ?
#
loop_
_entity_poly.entity_id
_entity_poly.type
_entity_poly.pdbx_seq_one_letter_code
_entity_poly.pdbx_strand_id
1 'polypeptide(L)'
;YGIPFVCGATGLGEAARRIWEGAAMIRTKGEAGTGNVVAAVTHARLIDQEIRQIQSLDDQGLDLATSKIMERYRVLASHSELPGTHLMTPFGEVGDEMHAGIRSVLDDVHRLGRLPVVTFSAGGIATPADASLMMQMGMDGIFVGSGIFKSSDPPTMADAIVMATAHYDEPGKVLKGDKYTIVD
;
A
#
# COMPACT_ATOMS: atom_id res chain seq x y z
N TYR A 1 2.75 -5.87 21.25
CA TYR A 1 1.33 -6.27 21.12
C TYR A 1 1.26 -7.51 20.22
N GLY A 2 0.45 -8.51 20.61
CA GLY A 2 0.26 -9.75 19.83
C GLY A 2 -0.74 -9.63 18.67
N ILE A 3 -1.21 -8.41 18.36
CA ILE A 3 -2.20 -8.15 17.29
C ILE A 3 -1.49 -7.41 16.16
N PRO A 4 -1.54 -7.93 14.90
CA PRO A 4 -0.95 -7.26 13.76
C PRO A 4 -1.75 -6.00 13.37
N PHE A 5 -1.03 -4.89 13.13
CA PHE A 5 -1.63 -3.65 12.65
C PHE A 5 -1.49 -3.54 11.12
N VAL A 6 -2.59 -3.13 10.47
CA VAL A 6 -2.65 -2.82 9.04
C VAL A 6 -2.71 -1.31 8.88
N CYS A 7 -1.75 -0.73 8.18
CA CYS A 7 -1.66 0.71 7.96
C CYS A 7 -1.80 1.08 6.48
N GLY A 8 -2.44 2.21 6.19
CA GLY A 8 -2.53 2.74 4.84
C GLY A 8 -1.32 3.61 4.49
N ALA A 9 -0.86 3.53 3.23
CA ALA A 9 0.17 4.40 2.69
C ALA A 9 -0.15 4.84 1.25
N THR A 10 0.28 6.05 0.90
CA THR A 10 0.15 6.62 -0.45
C THR A 10 1.47 6.61 -1.21
N GLY A 11 2.59 6.38 -0.54
CA GLY A 11 3.95 6.34 -1.08
C GLY A 11 4.91 5.68 -0.10
N LEU A 12 6.15 5.47 -0.55
CA LEU A 12 7.17 4.74 0.20
C LEU A 12 7.54 5.41 1.53
N GLY A 13 7.65 6.74 1.57
CA GLY A 13 8.02 7.46 2.79
C GLY A 13 6.97 7.27 3.90
N GLU A 14 5.67 7.25 3.56
CA GLU A 14 4.62 6.93 4.51
C GLU A 14 4.66 5.46 4.91
N ALA A 15 4.86 4.55 3.96
CA ALA A 15 4.97 3.12 4.22
C ALA A 15 6.15 2.82 5.16
N ALA A 16 7.32 3.38 4.90
CA ALA A 16 8.53 3.20 5.71
C ALA A 16 8.30 3.65 7.16
N ARG A 17 7.67 4.81 7.35
CA ARG A 17 7.31 5.27 8.69
C ARG A 17 6.37 4.29 9.39
N ARG A 18 5.29 3.84 8.72
CA ARG A 18 4.33 2.90 9.32
C ARG A 18 4.96 1.56 9.68
N ILE A 19 5.88 1.08 8.85
CA ILE A 19 6.62 -0.17 9.11
C ILE A 19 7.52 0.02 10.35
N TRP A 20 8.25 1.12 10.44
CA TRP A 20 9.04 1.45 11.63
C TRP A 20 8.16 1.56 12.89
N GLU A 21 6.96 2.13 12.79
CA GLU A 21 5.96 2.20 13.87
C GLU A 21 5.39 0.81 14.25
N GLY A 22 5.73 -0.24 13.52
CA GLY A 22 5.32 -1.63 13.82
C GLY A 22 4.16 -2.16 12.98
N ALA A 23 3.84 -1.54 11.83
CA ALA A 23 2.84 -2.08 10.92
C ALA A 23 3.28 -3.45 10.39
N ALA A 24 2.41 -4.45 10.54
CA ALA A 24 2.61 -5.80 10.02
C ALA A 24 2.18 -5.94 8.55
N MET A 25 1.41 -4.99 8.04
CA MET A 25 0.93 -4.94 6.66
C MET A 25 0.72 -3.49 6.23
N ILE A 26 1.08 -3.20 4.98
CA ILE A 26 0.74 -1.94 4.31
C ILE A 26 -0.38 -2.18 3.30
N ARG A 27 -1.30 -1.24 3.19
CA ARG A 27 -2.30 -1.20 2.11
C ARG A 27 -2.27 0.14 1.38
N THR A 28 -2.65 0.15 0.10
CA THR A 28 -2.96 1.40 -0.58
C THR A 28 -4.15 2.09 0.10
N LYS A 29 -4.22 3.41 0.05
CA LYS A 29 -5.36 4.14 0.63
C LYS A 29 -6.57 4.11 -0.29
N GLY A 30 -6.41 4.33 -1.59
CA GLY A 30 -7.47 4.28 -2.58
C GLY A 30 -8.72 5.10 -2.20
N GLU A 31 -9.81 4.90 -2.93
CA GLU A 31 -11.13 5.51 -2.66
C GLU A 31 -12.15 4.41 -2.36
N ALA A 32 -12.28 4.05 -1.09
CA ALA A 32 -13.17 2.97 -0.66
C ALA A 32 -14.64 3.29 -0.99
N GLY A 33 -15.37 2.31 -1.50
CA GLY A 33 -16.81 2.41 -1.75
C GLY A 33 -17.21 3.08 -3.07
N THR A 34 -16.26 3.57 -3.86
CA THR A 34 -16.55 4.31 -5.12
C THR A 34 -16.60 3.42 -6.35
N GLY A 35 -16.01 2.22 -6.33
CA GLY A 35 -15.79 1.41 -7.52
C GLY A 35 -14.72 1.99 -8.46
N ASN A 36 -13.98 3.00 -8.02
CA ASN A 36 -12.90 3.64 -8.77
C ASN A 36 -11.53 3.20 -8.22
N VAL A 37 -10.85 2.34 -8.96
CA VAL A 37 -9.55 1.78 -8.58
C VAL A 37 -8.36 2.73 -8.86
N VAL A 38 -8.58 3.84 -9.56
CA VAL A 38 -7.51 4.74 -10.04
C VAL A 38 -6.58 5.22 -8.93
N ALA A 39 -7.14 5.63 -7.80
CA ALA A 39 -6.32 6.09 -6.67
C ALA A 39 -5.45 4.96 -6.09
N ALA A 40 -5.98 3.74 -5.96
CA ALA A 40 -5.23 2.57 -5.51
C ALA A 40 -4.10 2.21 -6.48
N VAL A 41 -4.37 2.25 -7.80
CA VAL A 41 -3.37 2.05 -8.87
C VAL A 41 -2.27 3.12 -8.78
N THR A 42 -2.65 4.38 -8.57
CA THR A 42 -1.69 5.50 -8.46
C THR A 42 -0.76 5.28 -7.26
N HIS A 43 -1.30 4.92 -6.11
CA HIS A 43 -0.48 4.66 -4.90
C HIS A 43 0.43 3.45 -5.07
N ALA A 44 -0.08 2.35 -5.65
CA ALA A 44 0.72 1.16 -5.92
C ALA A 44 1.89 1.46 -6.87
N ARG A 45 1.62 2.20 -7.96
CA ARG A 45 2.66 2.62 -8.91
C ARG A 45 3.69 3.54 -8.29
N LEU A 46 3.26 4.49 -7.46
CA LEU A 46 4.17 5.40 -6.78
C LEU A 46 5.11 4.63 -5.85
N ILE A 47 4.55 3.72 -5.04
CA ILE A 47 5.36 2.88 -4.13
C ILE A 47 6.37 2.04 -4.93
N ASP A 48 5.95 1.37 -6.01
CA ASP A 48 6.84 0.57 -6.85
C ASP A 48 7.96 1.43 -7.49
N GLN A 49 7.61 2.60 -8.01
CA GLN A 49 8.58 3.52 -8.59
C GLN A 49 9.60 4.01 -7.56
N GLU A 50 9.14 4.38 -6.37
CA GLU A 50 10.01 4.82 -5.28
C GLU A 50 10.91 3.68 -4.78
N ILE A 51 10.41 2.43 -4.70
CA ILE A 51 11.22 1.24 -4.39
C ILE A 51 12.34 1.06 -5.40
N ARG A 52 12.04 1.15 -6.71
CA ARG A 52 13.08 1.06 -7.77
C ARG A 52 14.11 2.17 -7.67
N GLN A 53 13.71 3.38 -7.28
CA GLN A 53 14.66 4.46 -7.02
C GLN A 53 15.57 4.12 -5.84
N ILE A 54 15.03 3.62 -4.73
CA ILE A 54 15.82 3.20 -3.56
C ILE A 54 16.82 2.10 -3.95
N GLN A 55 16.43 1.12 -4.76
CA GLN A 55 17.33 0.06 -5.22
C GLN A 55 18.52 0.56 -6.04
N SER A 56 18.41 1.71 -6.69
CA SER A 56 19.47 2.29 -7.51
C SER A 56 20.45 3.18 -6.73
N LEU A 57 20.21 3.43 -5.44
CA LEU A 57 21.02 4.34 -4.63
C LEU A 57 22.21 3.60 -3.99
N ASP A 58 23.28 4.33 -3.79
CA ASP A 58 24.36 3.96 -2.89
C ASP A 58 24.02 4.37 -1.44
N ASP A 59 24.94 4.11 -0.53
CA ASP A 59 24.75 4.40 0.90
C ASP A 59 24.49 5.89 1.18
N GLN A 60 25.21 6.79 0.51
CA GLN A 60 24.98 8.24 0.61
C GLN A 60 23.61 8.64 0.05
N GLY A 61 23.19 8.01 -1.04
CA GLY A 61 21.86 8.19 -1.63
C GLY A 61 20.74 7.74 -0.68
N LEU A 62 20.93 6.65 0.03
CA LEU A 62 19.98 6.18 1.05
C LEU A 62 19.88 7.14 2.23
N ASP A 63 20.99 7.70 2.72
CA ASP A 63 20.98 8.73 3.75
C ASP A 63 20.24 9.99 3.30
N LEU A 64 20.46 10.42 2.06
CA LEU A 64 19.76 11.57 1.49
C LEU A 64 18.26 11.30 1.33
N ALA A 65 17.88 10.10 0.88
CA ALA A 65 16.47 9.70 0.75
C ALA A 65 15.79 9.68 2.13
N THR A 66 16.44 9.14 3.15
CA THR A 66 15.97 9.15 4.54
C THR A 66 15.75 10.58 5.02
N SER A 67 16.75 11.45 4.82
CA SER A 67 16.69 12.85 5.23
C SER A 67 15.54 13.61 4.57
N LYS A 68 15.24 13.35 3.29
CA LYS A 68 14.08 13.94 2.58
C LYS A 68 12.75 13.48 3.18
N ILE A 69 12.62 12.20 3.54
CA ILE A 69 11.43 11.69 4.22
C ILE A 69 11.28 12.40 5.58
N MET A 70 12.35 12.49 6.35
CA MET A 70 12.35 13.15 7.66
C MET A 70 11.97 14.62 7.57
N GLU A 71 12.49 15.35 6.59
CA GLU A 71 12.17 16.76 6.38
C GLU A 71 10.67 16.98 6.14
N ARG A 72 10.04 16.12 5.34
CA ARG A 72 8.58 16.15 5.14
C ARG A 72 7.83 16.04 6.47
N TYR A 73 8.27 15.16 7.38
CA TYR A 73 7.62 14.99 8.68
C TYR A 73 7.93 16.16 9.64
N ARG A 74 9.12 16.75 9.60
CA ARG A 74 9.44 17.96 10.37
C ARG A 74 8.56 19.13 9.94
N VAL A 75 8.39 19.32 8.63
CA VAL A 75 7.50 20.36 8.10
C VAL A 75 6.06 20.14 8.55
N LEU A 76 5.54 18.91 8.47
CA LEU A 76 4.20 18.59 8.95
C LEU A 76 4.06 18.82 10.46
N ALA A 77 5.07 18.49 11.25
CA ALA A 77 5.07 18.71 12.70
C ALA A 77 5.06 20.21 13.04
N SER A 78 5.81 21.03 12.30
CA SER A 78 5.90 22.49 12.53
C SER A 78 4.61 23.25 12.20
N HIS A 79 3.74 22.69 11.33
CA HIS A 79 2.47 23.28 10.96
C HIS A 79 1.27 22.81 11.80
N SER A 80 1.50 21.93 12.78
CA SER A 80 0.43 21.44 13.64
C SER A 80 0.15 22.45 14.76
N GLU A 81 -0.65 23.46 14.46
CA GLU A 81 -1.08 24.50 15.42
C GLU A 81 -2.16 24.03 16.39
N LEU A 82 -2.71 22.82 16.21
CA LEU A 82 -3.78 22.30 17.05
C LEU A 82 -3.19 21.65 18.32
N PRO A 83 -3.59 22.09 19.53
CA PRO A 83 -3.18 21.45 20.78
C PRO A 83 -3.53 19.95 20.76
N GLY A 84 -2.53 19.10 21.02
CA GLY A 84 -2.71 17.63 21.02
C GLY A 84 -2.52 16.95 19.65
N THR A 85 -2.23 17.68 18.58
CA THR A 85 -1.92 17.12 17.25
C THR A 85 -0.44 17.06 16.94
N HIS A 86 0.41 16.94 17.97
CA HIS A 86 1.82 16.66 17.72
C HIS A 86 1.93 15.38 16.89
N LEU A 87 2.74 15.43 15.82
CA LEU A 87 3.17 14.23 15.10
C LEU A 87 4.09 13.41 16.02
N MET A 88 3.50 12.96 17.13
CA MET A 88 4.13 12.00 18.02
C MET A 88 4.06 10.65 17.33
N THR A 89 5.20 10.04 17.15
CA THR A 89 5.24 8.60 16.87
C THR A 89 5.02 7.84 18.18
N PRO A 90 4.69 6.55 18.15
CA PRO A 90 4.64 5.71 19.34
C PRO A 90 5.95 5.71 20.14
N PHE A 91 7.04 6.18 19.54
CA PHE A 91 8.40 6.18 20.06
C PHE A 91 8.95 7.59 20.37
N GLY A 92 8.13 8.64 20.30
CA GLY A 92 8.52 9.99 20.61
C GLY A 92 8.46 10.98 19.42
N GLU A 93 9.25 12.05 19.49
CA GLU A 93 9.28 13.13 18.51
C GLU A 93 9.97 12.72 17.20
N VAL A 94 9.80 13.55 16.16
CA VAL A 94 10.52 13.44 14.89
C VAL A 94 11.99 13.75 15.10
N GLY A 95 12.79 12.75 15.42
CA GLY A 95 14.20 12.87 15.79
C GLY A 95 15.07 11.75 15.26
N ASP A 96 16.22 11.56 15.88
CA ASP A 96 17.26 10.62 15.44
C ASP A 96 16.80 9.16 15.46
N GLU A 97 15.96 8.78 16.41
CA GLU A 97 15.41 7.41 16.50
C GLU A 97 14.53 7.10 15.29
N MET A 98 13.64 8.04 14.91
CA MET A 98 12.82 7.89 13.70
C MET A 98 13.69 7.86 12.45
N HIS A 99 14.74 8.69 12.38
CA HIS A 99 15.67 8.69 11.26
C HIS A 99 16.35 7.33 11.10
N ALA A 100 16.94 6.80 12.16
CA ALA A 100 17.57 5.48 12.15
C ALA A 100 16.59 4.36 11.80
N GLY A 101 15.37 4.42 12.31
CA GLY A 101 14.32 3.45 12.01
C GLY A 101 13.87 3.48 10.56
N ILE A 102 13.60 4.66 9.99
CA ILE A 102 13.26 4.80 8.57
C ILE A 102 14.43 4.34 7.69
N ARG A 103 15.69 4.71 8.03
CA ARG A 103 16.87 4.26 7.29
C ARG A 103 16.95 2.74 7.26
N SER A 104 16.75 2.07 8.38
CA SER A 104 16.74 0.61 8.45
C SER A 104 15.66 -0.02 7.54
N VAL A 105 14.47 0.58 7.47
CA VAL A 105 13.43 0.12 6.54
C VAL A 105 13.84 0.33 5.09
N LEU A 106 14.49 1.45 4.75
CA LEU A 106 14.98 1.69 3.39
C LEU A 106 16.12 0.75 3.01
N ASP A 107 16.99 0.35 3.95
CA ASP A 107 18.00 -0.69 3.72
C ASP A 107 17.37 -2.04 3.38
N ASP A 108 16.30 -2.41 4.09
CA ASP A 108 15.53 -3.61 3.76
C ASP A 108 14.86 -3.51 2.38
N VAL A 109 14.25 -2.37 2.05
CA VAL A 109 13.65 -2.12 0.73
C VAL A 109 14.71 -2.21 -0.38
N HIS A 110 15.88 -1.59 -0.18
CA HIS A 110 17.00 -1.64 -1.12
C HIS A 110 17.43 -3.10 -1.38
N ARG A 111 17.58 -3.88 -0.33
CA ARG A 111 18.01 -5.29 -0.40
C ARG A 111 16.94 -6.20 -1.01
N LEU A 112 15.66 -6.01 -0.67
CA LEU A 112 14.56 -6.90 -1.04
C LEU A 112 13.91 -6.54 -2.38
N GLY A 113 13.99 -5.28 -2.82
CA GLY A 113 13.24 -4.77 -3.98
C GLY A 113 11.73 -4.70 -3.76
N ARG A 114 11.29 -4.73 -2.51
CA ARG A 114 9.89 -4.64 -2.07
C ARG A 114 9.82 -4.16 -0.63
N LEU A 115 8.62 -3.80 -0.17
CA LEU A 115 8.43 -3.56 1.26
C LEU A 115 8.72 -4.83 2.07
N PRO A 116 9.33 -4.71 3.27
CA PRO A 116 9.66 -5.86 4.13
C PRO A 116 8.43 -6.46 4.83
N VAL A 117 7.23 -5.99 4.52
CA VAL A 117 5.94 -6.47 5.02
C VAL A 117 4.98 -6.74 3.86
N VAL A 118 3.94 -7.51 4.14
CA VAL A 118 2.86 -7.80 3.17
C VAL A 118 2.20 -6.49 2.72
N THR A 119 1.97 -6.37 1.40
CA THR A 119 1.40 -5.16 0.78
C THR A 119 0.14 -5.49 0.01
N PHE A 120 -1.01 -4.98 0.45
CA PHE A 120 -2.30 -5.19 -0.19
C PHE A 120 -2.78 -3.93 -0.92
N SER A 121 -3.52 -4.13 -1.99
CA SER A 121 -4.30 -3.05 -2.58
C SER A 121 -5.66 -2.93 -1.90
N ALA A 122 -6.07 -1.70 -1.63
CA ALA A 122 -7.37 -1.36 -1.07
C ALA A 122 -7.92 -0.08 -1.69
N GLY A 123 -9.25 -0.03 -1.79
CA GLY A 123 -9.99 1.14 -2.25
C GLY A 123 -10.36 1.11 -3.73
N GLY A 124 -11.66 1.04 -4.01
CA GLY A 124 -12.23 1.13 -5.35
C GLY A 124 -12.21 -0.15 -6.18
N ILE A 125 -11.67 -1.25 -5.69
CA ILE A 125 -11.69 -2.54 -6.39
C ILE A 125 -13.13 -3.04 -6.44
N ALA A 126 -13.63 -3.25 -7.65
CA ALA A 126 -15.02 -3.63 -7.88
C ALA A 126 -15.20 -4.82 -8.83
N THR A 127 -14.21 -5.13 -9.65
CA THR A 127 -14.28 -6.16 -10.68
C THR A 127 -13.13 -7.16 -10.57
N PRO A 128 -13.27 -8.37 -11.14
CA PRO A 128 -12.17 -9.33 -11.27
C PRO A 128 -10.97 -8.76 -12.05
N ALA A 129 -11.23 -7.91 -13.05
CA ALA A 129 -10.17 -7.24 -13.81
C ALA A 129 -9.35 -6.29 -12.93
N ASP A 130 -10.00 -5.52 -12.04
CA ASP A 130 -9.30 -4.68 -11.06
C ASP A 130 -8.43 -5.53 -10.13
N ALA A 131 -8.97 -6.66 -9.65
CA ALA A 131 -8.23 -7.59 -8.80
C ALA A 131 -6.97 -8.13 -9.49
N SER A 132 -7.13 -8.65 -10.71
CA SER A 132 -6.01 -9.15 -11.52
C SER A 132 -4.96 -8.05 -11.80
N LEU A 133 -5.40 -6.83 -12.13
CA LEU A 133 -4.51 -5.69 -12.34
C LEU A 133 -3.64 -5.41 -11.11
N MET A 134 -4.23 -5.35 -9.92
CA MET A 134 -3.48 -5.07 -8.70
C MET A 134 -2.47 -6.17 -8.38
N MET A 135 -2.85 -7.43 -8.59
CA MET A 135 -1.93 -8.57 -8.43
C MET A 135 -0.76 -8.50 -9.42
N GLN A 136 -1.02 -8.17 -10.70
CA GLN A 136 0.01 -7.97 -11.73
C GLN A 136 0.96 -6.79 -11.41
N MET A 137 0.51 -5.83 -10.61
CA MET A 137 1.32 -4.72 -10.11
C MET A 137 2.19 -5.11 -8.90
N GLY A 138 2.21 -6.39 -8.50
CA GLY A 138 3.07 -6.90 -7.43
C GLY A 138 2.48 -6.78 -6.03
N MET A 139 1.16 -6.54 -5.91
CA MET A 139 0.50 -6.62 -4.61
C MET A 139 0.43 -8.09 -4.14
N ASP A 140 0.56 -8.30 -2.83
CA ASP A 140 0.44 -9.63 -2.21
C ASP A 140 -1.03 -10.07 -2.03
N GLY A 141 -1.97 -9.16 -2.21
CA GLY A 141 -3.40 -9.40 -2.12
C GLY A 141 -4.21 -8.11 -2.24
N ILE A 142 -5.52 -8.27 -2.06
CA ILE A 142 -6.48 -7.17 -2.20
C ILE A 142 -7.50 -7.17 -1.06
N PHE A 143 -8.03 -5.98 -0.75
CA PHE A 143 -9.21 -5.81 0.08
C PHE A 143 -10.38 -5.32 -0.79
N VAL A 144 -11.47 -6.07 -0.79
CA VAL A 144 -12.69 -5.73 -1.53
C VAL A 144 -13.87 -5.67 -0.56
N GLY A 145 -14.65 -4.61 -0.67
CA GLY A 145 -15.86 -4.40 0.14
C GLY A 145 -17.08 -4.18 -0.75
N SER A 146 -17.37 -2.91 -1.04
CA SER A 146 -18.60 -2.53 -1.77
C SER A 146 -18.69 -3.13 -3.18
N GLY A 147 -17.57 -3.43 -3.83
CA GLY A 147 -17.59 -4.12 -5.13
C GLY A 147 -18.28 -5.48 -5.09
N ILE A 148 -18.15 -6.21 -3.98
CA ILE A 148 -18.86 -7.46 -3.75
C ILE A 148 -20.27 -7.18 -3.21
N PHE A 149 -20.38 -6.44 -2.10
CA PHE A 149 -21.66 -6.31 -1.37
C PHE A 149 -22.75 -5.52 -2.10
N LYS A 150 -22.37 -4.65 -3.06
CA LYS A 150 -23.32 -3.91 -3.91
C LYS A 150 -23.62 -4.62 -5.24
N SER A 151 -22.98 -5.75 -5.52
CA SER A 151 -23.29 -6.57 -6.69
C SER A 151 -24.72 -7.13 -6.63
N SER A 152 -25.33 -7.35 -7.79
CA SER A 152 -26.61 -8.05 -7.90
C SER A 152 -26.51 -9.52 -7.44
N ASP A 153 -25.31 -10.11 -7.52
CA ASP A 153 -24.99 -11.46 -7.06
C ASP A 153 -23.64 -11.45 -6.31
N PRO A 154 -23.64 -11.11 -5.01
CA PRO A 154 -22.41 -11.03 -4.21
C PRO A 154 -21.62 -12.34 -4.13
N PRO A 155 -22.21 -13.53 -3.98
CA PRO A 155 -21.45 -14.78 -3.98
C PRO A 155 -20.69 -15.02 -5.28
N THR A 156 -21.35 -14.91 -6.43
CA THR A 156 -20.70 -15.06 -7.75
C THR A 156 -19.60 -14.02 -7.97
N MET A 157 -19.83 -12.76 -7.56
CA MET A 157 -18.83 -11.71 -7.63
C MET A 157 -17.60 -12.03 -6.75
N ALA A 158 -17.82 -12.52 -5.54
CA ALA A 158 -16.74 -12.90 -4.63
C ALA A 158 -15.88 -14.02 -5.22
N ASP A 159 -16.52 -15.06 -5.74
CA ASP A 159 -15.82 -16.19 -6.39
C ASP A 159 -15.02 -15.72 -7.61
N ALA A 160 -15.59 -14.86 -8.45
CA ALA A 160 -14.90 -14.31 -9.62
C ALA A 160 -13.67 -13.46 -9.23
N ILE A 161 -13.78 -12.62 -8.19
CA ILE A 161 -12.66 -11.81 -7.67
C ILE A 161 -11.58 -12.73 -7.07
N VAL A 162 -11.94 -13.74 -6.29
CA VAL A 162 -10.99 -14.72 -5.73
C VAL A 162 -10.25 -15.45 -6.84
N MET A 163 -10.96 -15.90 -7.88
CA MET A 163 -10.35 -16.56 -9.05
C MET A 163 -9.38 -15.63 -9.79
N ALA A 164 -9.76 -14.38 -10.02
CA ALA A 164 -8.92 -13.40 -10.67
C ALA A 164 -7.67 -13.05 -9.84
N THR A 165 -7.80 -13.03 -8.52
CA THR A 165 -6.67 -12.80 -7.59
C THR A 165 -5.72 -14.00 -7.59
N ALA A 166 -6.25 -15.22 -7.54
CA ALA A 166 -5.44 -16.44 -7.47
C ALA A 166 -4.76 -16.81 -8.81
N HIS A 167 -5.34 -16.39 -9.94
CA HIS A 167 -4.90 -16.74 -11.29
C HIS A 167 -4.61 -15.53 -12.16
N TYR A 168 -4.17 -14.42 -11.56
CA TYR A 168 -3.95 -13.14 -12.23
C TYR A 168 -2.95 -13.22 -13.41
N ASP A 169 -2.08 -14.21 -13.43
CA ASP A 169 -1.09 -14.51 -14.48
C ASP A 169 -1.60 -15.57 -15.50
N GLU A 170 -2.82 -16.07 -15.32
CA GLU A 170 -3.46 -17.06 -16.21
C GLU A 170 -4.67 -16.42 -16.93
N PRO A 171 -4.50 -15.68 -18.04
CA PRO A 171 -5.57 -14.89 -18.68
C PRO A 171 -6.83 -15.71 -19.02
N GLY A 172 -6.66 -16.98 -19.39
CA GLY A 172 -7.80 -17.88 -19.71
C GLY A 172 -8.69 -18.20 -18.51
N LYS A 173 -8.16 -18.13 -17.29
CA LYS A 173 -8.94 -18.31 -16.06
C LYS A 173 -9.58 -16.99 -15.60
N VAL A 174 -8.86 -15.88 -15.72
CA VAL A 174 -9.37 -14.54 -15.42
C VAL A 174 -10.57 -14.21 -16.29
N LEU A 175 -10.50 -14.45 -17.61
CA LEU A 175 -11.60 -14.22 -18.56
C LEU A 175 -12.84 -15.07 -18.24
N LYS A 176 -12.69 -16.25 -17.65
CA LYS A 176 -13.85 -17.04 -17.18
C LYS A 176 -14.52 -16.37 -15.97
N GLY A 177 -13.74 -15.78 -15.07
CA GLY A 177 -14.25 -14.97 -13.97
C GLY A 177 -15.03 -13.74 -14.46
N ASP A 178 -14.50 -13.01 -15.44
CA ASP A 178 -15.16 -11.82 -16.00
C ASP A 178 -16.51 -12.12 -16.68
N LYS A 179 -16.73 -13.33 -17.20
CA LYS A 179 -18.02 -13.72 -17.75
C LYS A 179 -19.16 -13.76 -16.74
N TYR A 180 -18.85 -13.82 -15.46
CA TYR A 180 -19.85 -13.76 -14.39
C TYR A 180 -20.15 -12.32 -13.93
N THR A 181 -19.41 -11.32 -14.43
CA THR A 181 -19.54 -9.92 -14.01
C THR A 181 -20.27 -9.03 -15.01
N ILE A 182 -20.57 -9.53 -16.21
CA ILE A 182 -21.38 -8.81 -17.19
C ILE A 182 -22.83 -9.14 -16.91
N VAL A 183 -23.44 -8.38 -16.01
CA VAL A 183 -24.89 -8.28 -15.88
C VAL A 183 -25.23 -6.81 -15.99
N ASP A 184 -26.12 -6.50 -16.93
CA ASP A 184 -26.66 -5.20 -17.33
C ASP A 184 -27.01 -4.25 -16.19
#